data_7e1c5aebfc8c5555209347fcb1cd7116
#
_entry.id   7e1c5aebfc8c5555209347fcb1cd7116
#
_cell.length_a   1.000
_cell.length_b   1.000
_cell.length_c   1.000
_cell.angle_alpha   90.00
_cell.angle_beta   90.00
_cell.angle_gamma   90.00
#
_symmetry.space_group_name_H-M   'P 1'
#
loop_
_entity.id
_entity.type
_entity.pdbx_description
1 polymer ?
#
loop_
_entity_poly.entity_id
_entity_poly.type
_entity_poly.pdbx_seq_one_letter_code
_entity_poly.pdbx_strand_id
1 'polypeptide(L)'
;MHVTAKPSSFQCNLKCDYCFYLEKESQFTHEKWMDDSTLKEFIKQYIAASGNQVYFTWQGGEPTLAGLDFFRKVIHYQQRYAGQKRIFNALQTNGILLNNEWCAFLKEHEFLVGISIDGPQELHDRYRRSNSGNGTFAKVIAAIERLKSYQVEFNTLTVINNVNVHYPLEVYHFLKSIGSKHMQFIELLETGTPNIDFSGHSENTFRIIDFSVPPTAYGKFMSTIFMQWVKNDVGEIFIRQFESFVSRFLGNGHTSCIFQESCKDNLVVESNGDIYECDHFVYPQYKIGNINKSELKTMNSVQLTAQKKRIPAKCQQCACKPICNGGCPKHRITKVNNETVSYFCEGYKILFSTMVPYMNAMVELAKNRVPLYHIMDVAKQMENN
;
A
#
# COMPACT_ATOMS: atom_id res chain seq x y z
N MET A 1 8.80 13.22 -5.14
CA MET A 1 7.71 12.71 -6.01
C MET A 1 7.86 11.20 -6.09
N HIS A 2 6.78 10.45 -5.95
CA HIS A 2 6.70 9.02 -6.19
C HIS A 2 5.60 8.77 -7.22
N VAL A 3 5.86 7.90 -8.21
CA VAL A 3 4.87 7.62 -9.26
C VAL A 3 4.68 6.13 -9.42
N THR A 4 3.42 5.69 -9.32
CA THR A 4 3.02 4.32 -9.60
C THR A 4 2.49 4.23 -11.02
N ALA A 5 3.01 3.32 -11.83
CA ALA A 5 2.55 3.08 -13.19
C ALA A 5 1.62 1.88 -13.27
N LYS A 6 0.58 2.00 -14.09
CA LYS A 6 -0.47 0.99 -14.32
C LYS A 6 -0.41 0.47 -15.76
N PRO A 7 0.56 -0.38 -16.12
CA PRO A 7 0.75 -0.80 -17.50
C PRO A 7 -0.43 -1.59 -18.09
N SER A 8 -1.19 -2.28 -17.24
CA SER A 8 -2.37 -3.07 -17.61
C SER A 8 -3.68 -2.42 -17.16
N SER A 9 -3.65 -1.15 -16.71
CA SER A 9 -4.82 -0.45 -16.16
C SER A 9 -5.58 -1.33 -15.15
N PHE A 10 -6.87 -1.60 -15.39
CA PHE A 10 -7.72 -2.45 -14.56
C PHE A 10 -7.68 -3.95 -14.95
N GLN A 11 -6.96 -4.34 -16.01
CA GLN A 11 -6.94 -5.73 -16.47
C GLN A 11 -6.26 -6.64 -15.45
N CYS A 12 -6.96 -7.71 -15.06
CA CYS A 12 -6.47 -8.70 -14.11
C CYS A 12 -6.90 -10.11 -14.52
N ASN A 13 -6.08 -11.10 -14.24
CA ASN A 13 -6.37 -12.53 -14.37
C ASN A 13 -7.10 -13.12 -13.15
N LEU A 14 -7.36 -12.28 -12.12
CA LEU A 14 -8.16 -12.61 -10.96
C LEU A 14 -9.41 -11.72 -10.87
N LYS A 15 -10.39 -12.20 -10.09
CA LYS A 15 -11.61 -11.48 -9.73
C LYS A 15 -11.78 -11.51 -8.22
N CYS A 16 -10.90 -10.79 -7.51
CA CYS A 16 -10.99 -10.68 -6.05
C CYS A 16 -12.21 -9.84 -5.67
N ASP A 17 -13.10 -10.37 -4.82
CA ASP A 17 -14.41 -9.74 -4.53
C ASP A 17 -14.31 -8.31 -3.97
N TYR A 18 -13.22 -7.99 -3.26
CA TYR A 18 -12.97 -6.69 -2.66
C TYR A 18 -12.15 -5.73 -3.53
N CYS A 19 -11.81 -6.10 -4.77
CA CYS A 19 -10.89 -5.30 -5.58
C CYS A 19 -11.55 -4.00 -6.06
N PHE A 20 -11.06 -2.86 -5.60
CA PHE A 20 -11.53 -1.54 -6.02
C PHE A 20 -11.31 -1.24 -7.52
N TYR A 21 -10.49 -2.03 -8.21
CA TYR A 21 -10.30 -1.93 -9.65
C TYR A 21 -11.39 -2.62 -10.47
N LEU A 22 -12.24 -3.48 -9.89
CA LEU A 22 -13.35 -4.12 -10.61
C LEU A 22 -14.35 -3.11 -11.22
N GLU A 23 -14.58 -1.98 -10.52
CA GLU A 23 -15.49 -0.94 -11.00
C GLU A 23 -14.87 -0.06 -12.09
N LYS A 24 -13.53 -0.08 -12.24
CA LYS A 24 -12.83 0.79 -13.19
C LYS A 24 -13.11 0.44 -14.64
N GLU A 25 -13.44 -0.81 -14.93
CA GLU A 25 -13.81 -1.22 -16.30
C GLU A 25 -14.95 -0.38 -16.88
N SER A 26 -15.95 -0.06 -16.07
CA SER A 26 -17.10 0.76 -16.49
C SER A 26 -16.76 2.26 -16.61
N GLN A 27 -15.70 2.70 -15.93
CA GLN A 27 -15.27 4.11 -15.88
C GLN A 27 -14.25 4.47 -16.96
N PHE A 28 -13.48 3.49 -17.44
CA PHE A 28 -12.44 3.69 -18.41
C PHE A 28 -12.85 3.22 -19.80
N THR A 29 -12.87 4.16 -20.75
CA THR A 29 -13.13 3.92 -22.17
C THR A 29 -11.85 3.87 -23.01
N HIS A 30 -10.67 4.03 -22.36
CA HIS A 30 -9.38 4.08 -23.03
C HIS A 30 -8.77 2.67 -23.23
N GLU A 31 -7.66 2.63 -23.97
CA GLU A 31 -6.90 1.41 -24.17
C GLU A 31 -6.40 0.80 -22.86
N LYS A 32 -6.50 -0.53 -22.78
CA LYS A 32 -6.20 -1.31 -21.57
C LYS A 32 -4.71 -1.46 -21.30
N TRP A 33 -3.86 -1.26 -22.31
CA TRP A 33 -2.43 -1.50 -22.27
C TRP A 33 -1.65 -0.21 -22.53
N MET A 34 -0.60 0.00 -21.75
CA MET A 34 0.33 1.11 -21.98
C MET A 34 1.12 0.86 -23.26
N ASP A 35 1.01 1.75 -24.21
CA ASP A 35 1.77 1.69 -25.45
C ASP A 35 3.24 2.09 -25.25
N ASP A 36 4.05 1.80 -26.24
CA ASP A 36 5.50 2.04 -26.21
C ASP A 36 5.86 3.52 -26.11
N SER A 37 5.07 4.38 -26.74
CA SER A 37 5.28 5.84 -26.71
C SER A 37 5.01 6.44 -25.33
N THR A 38 3.92 6.01 -24.68
CA THR A 38 3.55 6.38 -23.33
C THR A 38 4.56 5.88 -22.30
N LEU A 39 4.98 4.60 -22.43
CA LEU A 39 6.02 4.02 -21.57
C LEU A 39 7.32 4.81 -21.64
N LYS A 40 7.79 5.09 -22.87
CA LYS A 40 9.03 5.83 -23.11
C LYS A 40 8.96 7.24 -22.52
N GLU A 41 7.89 7.97 -22.77
CA GLU A 41 7.73 9.33 -22.29
C GLU A 41 7.59 9.37 -20.77
N PHE A 42 6.84 8.44 -20.16
CA PHE A 42 6.76 8.30 -18.70
C PHE A 42 8.14 8.09 -18.08
N ILE A 43 8.91 7.10 -18.55
CA ILE A 43 10.23 6.80 -17.96
C ILE A 43 11.17 7.99 -18.10
N LYS A 44 11.22 8.62 -19.28
CA LYS A 44 12.05 9.79 -19.56
C LYS A 44 11.73 10.94 -18.61
N GLN A 45 10.45 11.33 -18.51
CA GLN A 45 10.03 12.44 -17.67
C GLN A 45 10.19 12.16 -16.19
N TYR A 46 9.87 10.92 -15.74
CA TYR A 46 9.97 10.57 -14.33
C TYR A 46 11.43 10.56 -13.86
N ILE A 47 12.35 10.03 -14.65
CA ILE A 47 13.80 10.10 -14.36
C ILE A 47 14.25 11.56 -14.33
N ALA A 48 13.84 12.37 -15.30
CA ALA A 48 14.22 13.79 -15.35
C ALA A 48 13.72 14.58 -14.11
N ALA A 49 12.50 14.29 -13.65
CA ALA A 49 11.87 14.96 -12.50
C ALA A 49 12.38 14.46 -11.13
N SER A 50 13.08 13.34 -11.08
CA SER A 50 13.54 12.70 -9.83
C SER A 50 14.96 13.12 -9.46
N GLY A 51 15.31 12.95 -8.17
CA GLY A 51 16.68 13.12 -7.68
C GLY A 51 17.64 11.98 -8.11
N ASN A 52 18.73 11.78 -7.37
CA ASN A 52 19.75 10.79 -7.69
C ASN A 52 19.28 9.33 -7.58
N GLN A 53 18.19 9.09 -6.86
CA GLN A 53 17.55 7.77 -6.71
C GLN A 53 16.14 7.87 -7.26
N VAL A 54 15.77 6.95 -8.15
CA VAL A 54 14.46 6.90 -8.81
C VAL A 54 13.80 5.55 -8.52
N TYR A 55 12.62 5.58 -7.91
CA TYR A 55 11.89 4.39 -7.48
C TYR A 55 10.66 4.19 -8.34
N PHE A 56 10.72 3.27 -9.29
CA PHE A 56 9.57 2.88 -10.10
C PHE A 56 8.73 1.85 -9.36
N THR A 57 7.41 2.05 -9.34
CA THR A 57 6.43 1.08 -8.85
C THR A 57 5.49 0.70 -9.97
N TRP A 58 5.46 -0.59 -10.31
CA TRP A 58 4.62 -1.18 -11.33
C TRP A 58 3.47 -1.94 -10.65
N GLN A 59 2.25 -1.49 -10.87
CA GLN A 59 1.04 -1.99 -10.24
C GLN A 59 -0.13 -1.89 -11.24
N GLY A 60 -1.37 -2.15 -10.84
CA GLY A 60 -2.56 -2.00 -11.65
C GLY A 60 -3.56 -3.08 -11.31
N GLY A 61 -4.27 -3.60 -12.30
CA GLY A 61 -4.99 -4.86 -12.16
C GLY A 61 -3.97 -5.97 -11.88
N GLU A 62 -3.31 -6.46 -12.92
CA GLU A 62 -2.15 -7.33 -12.78
C GLU A 62 -1.07 -6.93 -13.80
N PRO A 63 0.03 -6.30 -13.36
CA PRO A 63 1.03 -5.75 -14.27
C PRO A 63 1.78 -6.81 -15.08
N THR A 64 1.89 -8.06 -14.59
CA THR A 64 2.55 -9.14 -15.33
C THR A 64 1.80 -9.55 -16.59
N LEU A 65 0.53 -9.17 -16.75
CA LEU A 65 -0.23 -9.34 -17.99
C LEU A 65 0.34 -8.53 -19.15
N ALA A 66 1.07 -7.45 -18.89
CA ALA A 66 1.79 -6.70 -19.93
C ALA A 66 2.91 -7.54 -20.59
N GLY A 67 3.34 -8.62 -19.94
CA GLY A 67 4.35 -9.55 -20.44
C GLY A 67 5.79 -9.10 -20.23
N LEU A 68 6.72 -10.05 -20.34
CA LEU A 68 8.15 -9.78 -20.15
C LEU A 68 8.74 -8.82 -21.19
N ASP A 69 8.23 -8.83 -22.42
CA ASP A 69 8.72 -7.91 -23.46
C ASP A 69 8.46 -6.45 -23.12
N PHE A 70 7.33 -6.16 -22.46
CA PHE A 70 7.08 -4.84 -21.93
C PHE A 70 8.12 -4.45 -20.88
N PHE A 71 8.43 -5.34 -19.95
CA PHE A 71 9.40 -5.07 -18.89
C PHE A 71 10.85 -5.03 -19.38
N ARG A 72 11.20 -5.76 -20.46
CA ARG A 72 12.47 -5.58 -21.17
C ARG A 72 12.60 -4.18 -21.76
N LYS A 73 11.52 -3.63 -22.32
CA LYS A 73 11.48 -2.22 -22.78
C LYS A 73 11.59 -1.24 -21.62
N VAL A 74 10.95 -1.53 -20.46
CA VAL A 74 11.14 -0.73 -19.23
C VAL A 74 12.63 -0.59 -18.91
N ILE A 75 13.35 -1.70 -18.82
CA ILE A 75 14.80 -1.70 -18.53
C ILE A 75 15.58 -0.94 -19.60
N HIS A 76 15.28 -1.19 -20.88
CA HIS A 76 15.92 -0.48 -21.98
C HIS A 76 15.77 1.05 -21.87
N TYR A 77 14.57 1.55 -21.62
CA TYR A 77 14.35 2.99 -21.48
C TYR A 77 14.93 3.56 -20.19
N GLN A 78 14.88 2.83 -19.10
CA GLN A 78 15.51 3.22 -17.85
C GLN A 78 17.02 3.39 -18.03
N GLN A 79 17.71 2.42 -18.62
CA GLN A 79 19.15 2.49 -18.92
C GLN A 79 19.48 3.67 -19.85
N ARG A 80 18.65 3.91 -20.87
CA ARG A 80 18.82 5.02 -21.81
C ARG A 80 18.75 6.39 -21.16
N TYR A 81 17.89 6.58 -20.16
CA TYR A 81 17.61 7.89 -19.57
C TYR A 81 18.19 8.08 -18.16
N ALA A 82 18.71 7.04 -17.53
CA ALA A 82 19.21 7.09 -16.16
C ALA A 82 20.36 8.08 -15.94
N GLY A 83 21.25 8.22 -16.91
CA GLY A 83 22.51 8.95 -16.71
C GLY A 83 23.31 8.34 -15.55
N GLN A 84 23.55 9.14 -14.50
CA GLN A 84 24.24 8.69 -13.29
C GLN A 84 23.26 8.35 -12.14
N LYS A 85 21.95 8.41 -12.38
CA LYS A 85 20.94 8.13 -11.34
C LYS A 85 20.79 6.62 -11.12
N ARG A 86 20.56 6.24 -9.86
CA ARG A 86 20.28 4.84 -9.50
C ARG A 86 18.78 4.58 -9.64
N ILE A 87 18.46 3.53 -10.39
CA ILE A 87 17.06 3.12 -10.65
C ILE A 87 16.75 1.91 -9.77
N PHE A 88 15.57 1.96 -9.13
CA PHE A 88 15.01 0.86 -8.36
C PHE A 88 13.63 0.53 -8.90
N ASN A 89 13.30 -0.75 -9.01
CA ASN A 89 12.02 -1.23 -9.50
C ASN A 89 11.31 -2.06 -8.43
N ALA A 90 10.03 -1.79 -8.21
CA ALA A 90 9.13 -2.62 -7.42
C ALA A 90 7.94 -3.07 -8.29
N LEU A 91 7.64 -4.36 -8.26
CA LEU A 91 6.53 -4.98 -8.98
C LEU A 91 5.50 -5.49 -7.97
N GLN A 92 4.29 -4.92 -7.98
CA GLN A 92 3.17 -5.38 -7.17
C GLN A 92 2.32 -6.36 -7.97
N THR A 93 2.26 -7.62 -7.56
CA THR A 93 1.61 -8.69 -8.32
C THR A 93 0.80 -9.65 -7.46
N ASN A 94 -0.18 -10.31 -8.07
CA ASN A 94 -0.87 -11.45 -7.48
C ASN A 94 -0.06 -12.77 -7.58
N GLY A 95 1.05 -12.77 -8.29
CA GLY A 95 1.99 -13.87 -8.42
C GLY A 95 1.63 -14.99 -9.40
N ILE A 96 0.40 -15.03 -9.92
CA ILE A 96 -0.11 -16.17 -10.71
C ILE A 96 0.72 -16.45 -11.98
N LEU A 97 1.27 -15.41 -12.59
CA LEU A 97 2.04 -15.52 -13.85
C LEU A 97 3.55 -15.63 -13.63
N LEU A 98 4.04 -15.59 -12.39
CA LEU A 98 5.47 -15.69 -12.10
C LEU A 98 5.97 -17.12 -12.37
N ASN A 99 6.57 -17.31 -13.53
CA ASN A 99 7.27 -18.53 -13.94
C ASN A 99 8.80 -18.36 -13.79
N ASN A 100 9.57 -19.36 -14.23
CA ASN A 100 11.02 -19.33 -14.13
C ASN A 100 11.66 -18.16 -14.91
N GLU A 101 11.12 -17.85 -16.10
CA GLU A 101 11.62 -16.75 -16.93
C GLU A 101 11.39 -15.39 -16.24
N TRP A 102 10.18 -15.20 -15.65
CA TRP A 102 9.90 -14.03 -14.83
C TRP A 102 10.87 -13.92 -13.64
N CYS A 103 11.09 -14.99 -12.90
CA CYS A 103 11.95 -14.95 -11.72
C CYS A 103 13.44 -14.69 -12.10
N ALA A 104 13.90 -15.24 -13.21
CA ALA A 104 15.22 -14.95 -13.73
C ALA A 104 15.38 -13.45 -14.08
N PHE A 105 14.41 -12.89 -14.82
CA PHE A 105 14.37 -11.47 -15.16
C PHE A 105 14.32 -10.56 -13.92
N LEU A 106 13.45 -10.86 -12.95
CA LEU A 106 13.30 -10.08 -11.73
C LEU A 106 14.57 -10.09 -10.88
N LYS A 107 15.29 -11.22 -10.85
CA LYS A 107 16.59 -11.35 -10.17
C LYS A 107 17.67 -10.57 -10.88
N GLU A 108 17.81 -10.72 -12.20
CA GLU A 108 18.82 -10.04 -13.02
C GLU A 108 18.74 -8.52 -12.89
N HIS A 109 17.50 -7.98 -12.81
CA HIS A 109 17.26 -6.54 -12.76
C HIS A 109 16.90 -6.03 -11.36
N GLU A 110 17.17 -6.81 -10.30
CA GLU A 110 17.03 -6.44 -8.90
C GLU A 110 15.64 -5.85 -8.55
N PHE A 111 14.57 -6.45 -9.08
CA PHE A 111 13.21 -6.03 -8.71
C PHE A 111 12.86 -6.46 -7.28
N LEU A 112 12.27 -5.54 -6.52
CA LEU A 112 11.53 -5.89 -5.31
C LEU A 112 10.13 -6.33 -5.68
N VAL A 113 9.73 -7.55 -5.29
CA VAL A 113 8.41 -8.08 -5.62
C VAL A 113 7.47 -7.96 -4.42
N GLY A 114 6.38 -7.21 -4.60
CA GLY A 114 5.27 -7.18 -3.65
C GLY A 114 4.25 -8.25 -4.01
N ILE A 115 4.19 -9.32 -3.19
CA ILE A 115 3.27 -10.44 -3.44
C ILE A 115 1.99 -10.28 -2.63
N SER A 116 0.85 -10.41 -3.31
CA SER A 116 -0.47 -10.31 -2.66
C SER A 116 -0.89 -11.63 -2.06
N ILE A 117 -0.97 -11.71 -0.71
CA ILE A 117 -1.43 -12.90 0.01
C ILE A 117 -2.11 -12.51 1.33
N ASP A 118 -3.32 -13.05 1.60
CA ASP A 118 -4.18 -12.59 2.71
C ASP A 118 -4.17 -13.50 3.94
N GLY A 119 -3.23 -14.44 4.01
CA GLY A 119 -3.09 -15.40 5.10
C GLY A 119 -3.07 -16.86 4.62
N PRO A 120 -3.31 -17.84 5.51
CA PRO A 120 -3.49 -19.24 5.15
C PRO A 120 -4.58 -19.46 4.09
N GLN A 121 -4.61 -20.65 3.50
CA GLN A 121 -5.44 -20.96 2.34
C GLN A 121 -6.91 -20.55 2.49
N GLU A 122 -7.53 -20.90 3.61
CA GLU A 122 -8.95 -20.63 3.86
C GLU A 122 -9.26 -19.12 3.88
N LEU A 123 -8.35 -18.31 4.47
CA LEU A 123 -8.48 -16.86 4.54
C LEU A 123 -8.17 -16.21 3.20
N HIS A 124 -7.16 -16.69 2.49
CA HIS A 124 -6.78 -16.16 1.17
C HIS A 124 -7.85 -16.46 0.12
N ASP A 125 -8.27 -17.72 -0.01
CA ASP A 125 -9.21 -18.18 -1.03
C ASP A 125 -10.66 -17.71 -0.76
N ARG A 126 -10.91 -17.08 0.39
CA ARG A 126 -12.21 -16.48 0.69
C ARG A 126 -12.60 -15.41 -0.33
N TYR A 127 -11.64 -14.56 -0.69
CA TYR A 127 -11.89 -13.39 -1.55
C TYR A 127 -10.95 -13.33 -2.77
N ARG A 128 -9.76 -13.94 -2.71
CA ARG A 128 -8.82 -13.95 -3.84
C ARG A 128 -9.09 -15.13 -4.75
N ARG A 129 -9.96 -14.91 -5.74
CA ARG A 129 -10.41 -15.95 -6.65
C ARG A 129 -10.01 -15.65 -8.08
N SER A 130 -9.86 -16.72 -8.86
CA SER A 130 -9.70 -16.63 -10.31
C SER A 130 -11.02 -16.19 -10.98
N ASN A 131 -10.96 -15.81 -12.25
CA ASN A 131 -12.16 -15.49 -13.05
C ASN A 131 -13.16 -16.65 -13.11
N SER A 132 -12.71 -17.89 -12.90
CA SER A 132 -13.56 -19.10 -12.81
C SER A 132 -14.06 -19.40 -11.39
N GLY A 133 -13.80 -18.53 -10.42
CA GLY A 133 -14.25 -18.68 -9.03
C GLY A 133 -13.41 -19.61 -8.16
N ASN A 134 -12.34 -20.20 -8.70
CA ASN A 134 -11.45 -21.09 -7.94
C ASN A 134 -10.49 -20.28 -7.04
N GLY A 135 -10.11 -20.87 -5.88
CA GLY A 135 -9.06 -20.34 -5.03
C GLY A 135 -7.70 -20.22 -5.74
N THR A 136 -6.87 -19.33 -5.27
CA THR A 136 -5.58 -19.02 -5.92
C THR A 136 -4.37 -19.28 -5.02
N PHE A 137 -4.58 -19.64 -3.76
CA PHE A 137 -3.54 -19.85 -2.75
C PHE A 137 -2.39 -20.75 -3.21
N ALA A 138 -2.69 -21.94 -3.71
CA ALA A 138 -1.64 -22.89 -4.14
C ALA A 138 -0.73 -22.31 -5.23
N LYS A 139 -1.28 -21.51 -6.16
CA LYS A 139 -0.51 -20.85 -7.22
C LYS A 139 0.38 -19.74 -6.66
N VAL A 140 -0.12 -18.98 -5.68
CA VAL A 140 0.65 -17.91 -5.02
C VAL A 140 1.80 -18.52 -4.21
N ILE A 141 1.56 -19.59 -3.47
CA ILE A 141 2.63 -20.31 -2.74
C ILE A 141 3.70 -20.84 -3.70
N ALA A 142 3.30 -21.47 -4.80
CA ALA A 142 4.24 -21.91 -5.82
C ALA A 142 5.06 -20.74 -6.42
N ALA A 143 4.48 -19.57 -6.57
CA ALA A 143 5.19 -18.37 -7.00
C ALA A 143 6.20 -17.89 -5.93
N ILE A 144 5.82 -17.88 -4.65
CA ILE A 144 6.72 -17.52 -3.55
C ILE A 144 7.91 -18.48 -3.48
N GLU A 145 7.68 -19.79 -3.55
CA GLU A 145 8.77 -20.77 -3.54
C GLU A 145 9.72 -20.58 -4.75
N ARG A 146 9.17 -20.20 -5.90
CA ARG A 146 9.97 -19.89 -7.08
C ARG A 146 10.79 -18.60 -6.89
N LEU A 147 10.20 -17.53 -6.34
CA LEU A 147 10.94 -16.30 -5.99
C LEU A 147 12.10 -16.63 -5.05
N LYS A 148 11.87 -17.44 -4.02
CA LYS A 148 12.91 -17.89 -3.08
C LYS A 148 14.01 -18.69 -3.79
N SER A 149 13.67 -19.62 -4.66
CA SER A 149 14.65 -20.45 -5.39
C SER A 149 15.55 -19.62 -6.31
N TYR A 150 15.04 -18.52 -6.87
CA TYR A 150 15.81 -17.56 -7.67
C TYR A 150 16.43 -16.45 -6.81
N GLN A 151 16.25 -16.45 -5.49
CA GLN A 151 16.73 -15.41 -4.59
C GLN A 151 16.25 -14.00 -4.99
N VAL A 152 14.99 -13.90 -5.43
CA VAL A 152 14.34 -12.62 -5.69
C VAL A 152 13.80 -12.07 -4.37
N GLU A 153 14.14 -10.83 -4.08
CA GLU A 153 13.62 -10.13 -2.89
C GLU A 153 12.12 -9.91 -3.00
N PHE A 154 11.39 -10.27 -1.95
CA PHE A 154 9.94 -10.06 -1.92
C PHE A 154 9.45 -9.57 -0.57
N ASN A 155 8.34 -8.85 -0.60
CA ASN A 155 7.50 -8.49 0.55
C ASN A 155 6.07 -9.01 0.33
N THR A 156 5.30 -9.13 1.41
CA THR A 156 3.89 -9.53 1.33
C THR A 156 2.96 -8.35 1.57
N LEU A 157 1.89 -8.30 0.77
CA LEU A 157 0.79 -7.36 0.96
C LEU A 157 -0.47 -8.15 1.29
N THR A 158 -1.00 -7.88 2.47
CA THR A 158 -2.17 -8.56 3.04
C THR A 158 -3.29 -7.56 3.22
N VAL A 159 -4.41 -7.76 2.53
CA VAL A 159 -5.62 -6.97 2.71
C VAL A 159 -6.38 -7.51 3.92
N ILE A 160 -6.56 -6.66 4.94
CA ILE A 160 -7.33 -7.02 6.14
C ILE A 160 -8.80 -6.71 5.90
N ASN A 161 -9.59 -7.77 5.92
CA ASN A 161 -11.01 -7.79 5.63
C ASN A 161 -11.82 -8.28 6.85
N ASN A 162 -13.14 -8.36 6.71
CA ASN A 162 -14.05 -8.80 7.78
C ASN A 162 -13.84 -10.25 8.25
N VAL A 163 -13.09 -11.07 7.54
CA VAL A 163 -12.83 -12.49 7.88
C VAL A 163 -11.46 -12.66 8.52
N ASN A 164 -10.38 -12.31 7.82
CA ASN A 164 -9.02 -12.56 8.31
C ASN A 164 -8.66 -11.69 9.54
N VAL A 165 -9.38 -10.60 9.77
CA VAL A 165 -9.22 -9.74 10.96
C VAL A 165 -9.40 -10.48 12.29
N HIS A 166 -10.07 -11.62 12.29
CA HIS A 166 -10.28 -12.45 13.48
C HIS A 166 -9.12 -13.41 13.80
N TYR A 167 -8.11 -13.47 12.92
CA TYR A 167 -6.99 -14.44 12.99
C TYR A 167 -5.61 -13.75 12.94
N PRO A 168 -5.32 -12.74 13.81
CA PRO A 168 -4.11 -11.92 13.70
C PRO A 168 -2.81 -12.73 13.81
N LEU A 169 -2.69 -13.61 14.80
CA LEU A 169 -1.46 -14.40 15.00
C LEU A 169 -1.32 -15.50 13.95
N GLU A 170 -2.42 -16.09 13.53
CA GLU A 170 -2.40 -17.11 12.47
C GLU A 170 -1.90 -16.51 11.15
N VAL A 171 -2.43 -15.34 10.76
CA VAL A 171 -1.96 -14.60 9.58
C VAL A 171 -0.49 -14.22 9.72
N TYR A 172 -0.11 -13.66 10.87
CA TYR A 172 1.26 -13.21 11.11
C TYR A 172 2.28 -14.37 11.07
N HIS A 173 2.00 -15.46 11.79
CA HIS A 173 2.88 -16.62 11.83
C HIS A 173 2.96 -17.30 10.47
N PHE A 174 1.84 -17.39 9.75
CA PHE A 174 1.82 -17.90 8.39
C PHE A 174 2.73 -17.08 7.47
N LEU A 175 2.64 -15.75 7.47
CA LEU A 175 3.50 -14.90 6.65
C LEU A 175 4.98 -15.08 6.99
N LYS A 176 5.32 -15.25 8.27
CA LYS A 176 6.69 -15.60 8.68
C LYS A 176 7.11 -16.98 8.13
N SER A 177 6.23 -17.98 8.20
CA SER A 177 6.54 -19.36 7.80
C SER A 177 6.84 -19.50 6.31
N ILE A 178 6.25 -18.66 5.45
CA ILE A 178 6.55 -18.61 4.01
C ILE A 178 7.82 -17.81 3.68
N GLY A 179 8.48 -17.24 4.71
CA GLY A 179 9.74 -16.51 4.57
C GLY A 179 9.59 -15.01 4.33
N SER A 180 8.40 -14.43 4.53
CA SER A 180 8.22 -12.98 4.43
C SER A 180 8.90 -12.27 5.60
N LYS A 181 9.88 -11.41 5.31
CA LYS A 181 10.51 -10.53 6.29
C LYS A 181 9.92 -9.13 6.28
N HIS A 182 9.34 -8.70 5.18
CA HIS A 182 8.71 -7.38 5.01
C HIS A 182 7.24 -7.56 4.74
N MET A 183 6.39 -7.01 5.61
CA MET A 183 4.94 -7.19 5.58
C MET A 183 4.23 -5.84 5.52
N GLN A 184 3.15 -5.77 4.73
CA GLN A 184 2.24 -4.64 4.72
C GLN A 184 0.81 -5.15 4.93
N PHE A 185 0.13 -4.62 5.96
CA PHE A 185 -1.28 -4.88 6.24
C PHE A 185 -2.11 -3.69 5.77
N ILE A 186 -3.06 -3.93 4.86
CA ILE A 186 -3.86 -2.89 4.21
C ILE A 186 -5.28 -2.99 4.74
N GLU A 187 -5.74 -1.96 5.43
CA GLU A 187 -7.11 -1.88 5.91
C GLU A 187 -8.10 -1.72 4.76
N LEU A 188 -9.01 -2.66 4.63
CA LEU A 188 -10.02 -2.66 3.58
C LEU A 188 -11.23 -1.82 3.98
N LEU A 189 -11.55 -0.82 3.17
CA LEU A 189 -12.79 -0.07 3.25
C LEU A 189 -13.30 0.22 1.84
N GLU A 190 -14.43 -0.38 1.50
CA GLU A 190 -15.16 -0.08 0.26
C GLU A 190 -16.61 0.29 0.55
N THR A 191 -17.15 1.16 -0.29
CA THR A 191 -18.51 1.68 -0.16
C THR A 191 -19.31 1.38 -1.42
N GLY A 192 -20.58 1.03 -1.29
CA GLY A 192 -21.43 0.53 -2.37
C GLY A 192 -21.99 1.58 -3.33
N THR A 193 -21.46 2.80 -3.34
CA THR A 193 -21.86 3.83 -4.31
C THR A 193 -20.65 4.29 -5.13
N PRO A 194 -20.66 4.07 -6.49
CA PRO A 194 -19.54 4.46 -7.36
C PRO A 194 -19.29 5.97 -7.46
N ASN A 195 -20.31 6.78 -7.18
CA ASN A 195 -20.25 8.25 -7.24
C ASN A 195 -20.06 8.85 -5.85
N ILE A 196 -18.93 8.62 -5.25
CA ILE A 196 -18.59 9.26 -3.97
C ILE A 196 -18.13 10.68 -4.26
N ASP A 197 -18.97 11.66 -4.00
CA ASP A 197 -18.52 13.03 -3.82
C ASP A 197 -17.79 13.13 -2.46
N PHE A 198 -16.48 12.99 -2.49
CA PHE A 198 -15.62 13.15 -1.31
C PHE A 198 -15.51 14.61 -0.84
N SER A 199 -16.23 15.55 -1.49
CA SER A 199 -16.29 16.95 -1.07
C SER A 199 -17.10 17.14 0.22
N GLY A 200 -17.82 16.12 0.67
CA GLY A 200 -18.54 16.13 1.95
C GLY A 200 -19.93 16.80 1.90
N HIS A 201 -20.49 17.04 0.72
CA HIS A 201 -21.76 17.75 0.53
C HIS A 201 -22.96 16.86 0.14
N SER A 202 -22.82 15.53 0.08
CA SER A 202 -23.99 14.69 -0.19
C SER A 202 -24.61 14.15 1.09
N GLU A 203 -25.95 14.18 1.16
CA GLU A 203 -26.74 13.53 2.22
C GLU A 203 -26.73 12.01 2.13
N ASN A 204 -26.00 11.42 1.18
CA ASN A 204 -25.96 10.00 0.95
C ASN A 204 -25.19 9.30 2.07
N THR A 205 -25.91 8.49 2.82
CA THR A 205 -25.33 7.51 3.74
C THR A 205 -24.61 6.45 2.92
N PHE A 206 -23.28 6.43 2.98
CA PHE A 206 -22.47 5.40 2.34
C PHE A 206 -22.83 4.03 2.92
N ARG A 207 -23.25 3.11 2.06
CA ARG A 207 -23.36 1.70 2.46
C ARG A 207 -21.96 1.10 2.44
N ILE A 208 -21.43 0.79 3.61
CA ILE A 208 -20.17 0.03 3.73
C ILE A 208 -20.42 -1.38 3.24
N ILE A 209 -19.56 -1.87 2.36
CA ILE A 209 -19.67 -3.22 1.83
C ILE A 209 -19.20 -4.24 2.88
N ASP A 210 -19.90 -5.37 2.97
CA ASP A 210 -19.76 -6.36 4.05
C ASP A 210 -18.35 -6.92 4.24
N PHE A 211 -17.53 -6.98 3.18
CA PHE A 211 -16.14 -7.43 3.29
C PHE A 211 -15.19 -6.40 3.91
N SER A 212 -15.62 -5.14 4.08
CA SER A 212 -14.82 -4.10 4.73
C SER A 212 -14.51 -4.47 6.17
N VAL A 213 -13.30 -4.15 6.61
CA VAL A 213 -12.89 -4.51 7.98
C VAL A 213 -13.51 -3.58 9.01
N PRO A 214 -14.16 -4.10 10.09
CA PRO A 214 -14.68 -3.28 11.17
C PRO A 214 -13.52 -2.52 11.87
N PRO A 215 -13.70 -1.22 12.19
CA PRO A 215 -12.62 -0.38 12.72
C PRO A 215 -11.97 -0.92 13.99
N THR A 216 -12.79 -1.30 14.99
CA THR A 216 -12.29 -1.81 16.27
C THR A 216 -11.61 -3.18 16.12
N ALA A 217 -12.11 -4.04 15.22
CA ALA A 217 -11.49 -5.30 14.90
C ALA A 217 -10.10 -5.09 14.24
N TYR A 218 -9.99 -4.16 13.29
CA TYR A 218 -8.70 -3.78 12.70
C TYR A 218 -7.70 -3.29 13.75
N GLY A 219 -8.15 -2.39 14.66
CA GLY A 219 -7.30 -1.90 15.74
C GLY A 219 -6.78 -3.02 16.64
N LYS A 220 -7.65 -3.96 17.04
CA LYS A 220 -7.28 -5.14 17.83
C LYS A 220 -6.33 -6.06 17.06
N PHE A 221 -6.61 -6.34 15.78
CA PHE A 221 -5.76 -7.14 14.91
C PHE A 221 -4.33 -6.59 14.87
N MET A 222 -4.18 -5.31 14.56
CA MET A 222 -2.87 -4.67 14.49
C MET A 222 -2.18 -4.60 15.85
N SER A 223 -2.93 -4.36 16.95
CA SER A 223 -2.40 -4.35 18.30
C SER A 223 -1.87 -5.72 18.72
N THR A 224 -2.59 -6.80 18.39
CA THR A 224 -2.15 -8.18 18.67
C THR A 224 -0.87 -8.52 17.93
N ILE A 225 -0.77 -8.17 16.64
CA ILE A 225 0.46 -8.38 15.87
C ILE A 225 1.59 -7.49 16.42
N PHE A 226 1.30 -6.25 16.79
CA PHE A 226 2.30 -5.35 17.38
C PHE A 226 2.90 -5.94 18.66
N MET A 227 2.07 -6.45 19.57
CA MET A 227 2.53 -7.07 20.81
C MET A 227 3.39 -8.32 20.58
N GLN A 228 3.06 -9.11 19.57
CA GLN A 228 3.90 -10.24 19.15
C GLN A 228 5.23 -9.77 18.57
N TRP A 229 5.20 -8.78 17.67
CA TRP A 229 6.37 -8.23 16.98
C TRP A 229 7.34 -7.53 17.95
N VAL A 230 6.82 -6.69 18.83
CA VAL A 230 7.66 -5.88 19.74
C VAL A 230 8.39 -6.73 20.77
N LYS A 231 7.88 -7.93 21.09
CA LYS A 231 8.51 -8.86 22.04
C LYS A 231 9.49 -9.84 21.40
N ASN A 232 9.39 -10.10 20.07
CA ASN A 232 10.08 -11.25 19.50
C ASN A 232 10.77 -10.99 18.16
N ASP A 233 10.40 -9.94 17.42
CA ASP A 233 10.72 -9.89 15.99
C ASP A 233 11.32 -8.54 15.53
N VAL A 234 11.61 -7.60 16.46
CA VAL A 234 12.18 -6.30 16.10
C VAL A 234 13.60 -6.48 15.57
N GLY A 235 13.85 -5.96 14.36
CA GLY A 235 15.12 -6.10 13.66
C GLY A 235 15.20 -7.30 12.72
N GLU A 236 14.24 -8.24 12.80
CA GLU A 236 14.16 -9.42 11.90
C GLU A 236 12.97 -9.34 10.96
N ILE A 237 11.81 -8.90 11.46
CA ILE A 237 10.58 -8.71 10.70
C ILE A 237 10.25 -7.22 10.65
N PHE A 238 9.95 -6.74 9.45
CA PHE A 238 9.65 -5.33 9.18
C PHE A 238 8.18 -5.19 8.75
N ILE A 239 7.38 -4.53 9.57
CA ILE A 239 5.98 -4.25 9.29
C ILE A 239 5.85 -2.77 8.95
N ARG A 240 5.47 -2.46 7.71
CA ARG A 240 5.48 -1.10 7.16
C ARG A 240 4.80 -0.07 8.07
N GLN A 241 3.68 -0.44 8.69
CA GLN A 241 2.97 0.45 9.59
C GLN A 241 3.80 0.74 10.85
N PHE A 242 4.37 -0.30 11.47
CA PHE A 242 5.16 -0.15 12.69
C PHE A 242 6.46 0.62 12.44
N GLU A 243 7.15 0.32 11.34
CA GLU A 243 8.33 1.07 10.91
C GLU A 243 8.02 2.57 10.70
N SER A 244 6.83 2.89 10.16
CA SER A 244 6.38 4.27 10.01
C SER A 244 6.18 4.97 11.35
N PHE A 245 5.69 4.27 12.37
CA PHE A 245 5.56 4.81 13.73
C PHE A 245 6.92 4.94 14.41
N VAL A 246 7.77 3.93 14.32
CA VAL A 246 9.17 4.04 14.82
C VAL A 246 9.85 5.27 14.23
N SER A 247 9.81 5.45 12.91
CA SER A 247 10.34 6.62 12.21
C SER A 247 9.78 7.94 12.77
N ARG A 248 8.46 8.00 12.97
CA ARG A 248 7.78 9.18 13.51
C ARG A 248 8.23 9.53 14.93
N PHE A 249 8.32 8.55 15.81
CA PHE A 249 8.71 8.74 17.20
C PHE A 249 10.20 9.11 17.34
N LEU A 250 11.05 8.62 16.45
CA LEU A 250 12.46 9.01 16.34
C LEU A 250 12.68 10.39 15.69
N GLY A 251 11.62 11.12 15.35
CA GLY A 251 11.71 12.48 14.80
C GLY A 251 11.85 12.59 13.29
N ASN A 252 11.85 11.47 12.53
CA ASN A 252 12.03 11.46 11.08
C ASN A 252 10.70 11.61 10.29
N GLY A 253 9.55 11.73 10.98
CA GLY A 253 8.22 11.78 10.39
C GLY A 253 7.68 10.41 9.98
N HIS A 254 6.43 10.38 9.52
CA HIS A 254 5.82 9.15 9.01
C HIS A 254 6.31 8.81 7.61
N THR A 255 6.61 7.54 7.37
CA THR A 255 6.91 6.99 6.03
C THR A 255 5.64 6.55 5.30
N SER A 256 4.56 6.24 6.04
CA SER A 256 3.24 5.91 5.47
C SER A 256 2.41 7.17 5.23
N CYS A 257 1.90 7.37 4.00
CA CYS A 257 1.11 8.55 3.62
C CYS A 257 -0.21 8.69 4.40
N ILE A 258 -0.78 7.57 4.90
CA ILE A 258 -2.02 7.57 5.69
C ILE A 258 -1.92 8.50 6.89
N PHE A 259 -0.76 8.50 7.57
CA PHE A 259 -0.51 9.24 8.80
C PHE A 259 0.35 10.51 8.61
N GLN A 260 0.75 10.84 7.39
CA GLN A 260 1.43 12.11 7.08
C GLN A 260 0.44 13.29 7.17
N GLU A 261 0.96 14.49 7.37
CA GLU A 261 0.17 15.73 7.46
C GLU A 261 -0.41 16.17 6.11
N SER A 262 0.18 15.73 4.99
CA SER A 262 -0.26 16.03 3.64
C SER A 262 -0.18 14.80 2.75
N CYS A 263 -1.04 14.72 1.73
CA CYS A 263 -0.86 13.81 0.62
C CYS A 263 0.28 14.34 -0.22
N LYS A 264 1.51 13.88 0.03
CA LYS A 264 2.64 14.19 -0.84
C LYS A 264 2.45 13.48 -2.17
N ASP A 265 3.17 13.94 -3.18
CA ASP A 265 3.11 13.49 -4.56
C ASP A 265 3.34 11.98 -4.72
N ASN A 266 2.29 11.21 -4.47
CA ASN A 266 2.19 9.78 -4.77
C ASN A 266 1.27 9.61 -5.98
N LEU A 267 1.75 10.09 -7.13
CA LEU A 267 0.99 10.14 -8.37
C LEU A 267 0.80 8.75 -8.98
N VAL A 268 -0.20 8.62 -9.83
CA VAL A 268 -0.46 7.43 -10.62
C VAL A 268 -0.51 7.78 -12.10
N VAL A 269 0.16 6.97 -12.91
CA VAL A 269 0.08 7.03 -14.38
C VAL A 269 -0.68 5.81 -14.87
N GLU A 270 -1.83 6.03 -15.50
CA GLU A 270 -2.63 5.00 -16.17
C GLU A 270 -2.05 4.60 -17.53
N SER A 271 -2.55 3.49 -18.10
CA SER A 271 -2.04 2.93 -19.35
C SER A 271 -2.11 3.90 -20.54
N ASN A 272 -3.09 4.80 -20.57
CA ASN A 272 -3.23 5.83 -21.60
C ASN A 272 -2.40 7.10 -21.33
N GLY A 273 -1.58 7.09 -20.28
CA GLY A 273 -0.76 8.23 -19.86
C GLY A 273 -1.47 9.26 -18.98
N ASP A 274 -2.74 9.06 -18.63
CA ASP A 274 -3.46 9.93 -17.70
C ASP A 274 -2.83 9.87 -16.30
N ILE A 275 -2.71 11.04 -15.66
CA ILE A 275 -2.08 11.17 -14.35
C ILE A 275 -3.12 11.59 -13.33
N TYR A 276 -3.12 10.88 -12.20
CA TYR A 276 -4.02 11.13 -11.07
C TYR A 276 -3.24 11.42 -9.81
N GLU A 277 -3.88 12.13 -8.86
CA GLU A 277 -3.25 12.56 -7.62
C GLU A 277 -2.88 11.41 -6.67
N CYS A 278 -3.57 10.26 -6.76
CA CYS A 278 -3.34 9.11 -5.88
C CYS A 278 -3.98 7.84 -6.44
N ASP A 279 -3.43 6.67 -6.10
CA ASP A 279 -3.95 5.35 -6.46
C ASP A 279 -5.39 5.09 -5.97
N HIS A 280 -5.71 5.56 -4.78
CA HIS A 280 -7.08 5.47 -4.23
C HIS A 280 -8.09 6.39 -4.92
N PHE A 281 -7.63 7.37 -5.70
CA PHE A 281 -8.44 8.42 -6.29
C PHE A 281 -8.26 8.48 -7.81
N VAL A 282 -8.25 7.34 -8.46
CA VAL A 282 -8.23 7.24 -9.92
C VAL A 282 -9.66 7.44 -10.44
N TYR A 283 -10.14 8.67 -10.36
CA TYR A 283 -11.46 9.13 -10.84
C TYR A 283 -11.30 10.42 -11.65
N PRO A 284 -12.21 10.72 -12.60
CA PRO A 284 -12.05 11.88 -13.51
C PRO A 284 -11.74 13.21 -12.81
N GLN A 285 -12.37 13.48 -11.66
CA GLN A 285 -12.20 14.72 -10.91
C GLN A 285 -10.81 14.87 -10.25
N TYR A 286 -10.04 13.79 -10.11
CA TYR A 286 -8.67 13.77 -9.56
C TYR A 286 -7.60 13.62 -10.64
N LYS A 287 -7.99 13.68 -11.92
CA LYS A 287 -7.05 13.70 -13.03
C LYS A 287 -6.37 15.07 -13.10
N ILE A 288 -5.04 15.08 -13.08
CA ILE A 288 -4.23 16.30 -13.07
C ILE A 288 -3.46 16.54 -14.37
N GLY A 289 -3.47 15.59 -15.29
CA GLY A 289 -2.79 15.74 -16.57
C GLY A 289 -2.71 14.45 -17.36
N ASN A 290 -1.84 14.48 -18.38
CA ASN A 290 -1.50 13.31 -19.18
C ASN A 290 -0.04 13.41 -19.58
N ILE A 291 0.74 12.33 -19.39
CA ILE A 291 2.19 12.29 -19.59
C ILE A 291 2.60 12.61 -21.04
N ASN A 292 1.73 12.33 -22.01
CA ASN A 292 1.97 12.60 -23.44
C ASN A 292 1.68 14.05 -23.83
N LYS A 293 1.08 14.87 -22.93
CA LYS A 293 0.62 16.22 -23.22
C LYS A 293 1.23 17.29 -22.33
N SER A 294 1.73 16.91 -21.16
CA SER A 294 2.19 17.84 -20.13
C SER A 294 3.42 17.31 -19.41
N GLU A 295 4.22 18.20 -18.86
CA GLU A 295 5.44 17.82 -18.12
C GLU A 295 5.12 17.35 -16.70
N LEU A 296 5.56 16.15 -16.36
CA LEU A 296 5.33 15.52 -15.04
C LEU A 296 5.83 16.38 -13.87
N LYS A 297 6.94 17.11 -14.05
CA LYS A 297 7.51 17.97 -12.98
C LYS A 297 6.60 19.12 -12.55
N THR A 298 5.58 19.48 -13.36
CA THR A 298 4.61 20.53 -13.04
C THR A 298 3.36 20.00 -12.35
N MET A 299 3.24 18.69 -12.20
CA MET A 299 2.05 18.02 -11.64
C MET A 299 2.21 17.76 -10.15
N ASN A 300 1.21 18.14 -9.37
CA ASN A 300 1.20 17.99 -7.91
C ASN A 300 -0.17 17.60 -7.40
N SER A 301 -0.22 16.87 -6.30
CA SER A 301 -1.45 16.51 -5.57
C SER A 301 -2.00 17.72 -4.79
N VAL A 302 -2.67 18.64 -5.46
CA VAL A 302 -3.19 19.87 -4.85
C VAL A 302 -4.49 19.62 -4.09
N GLN A 303 -5.46 18.96 -4.74
CA GLN A 303 -6.80 18.76 -4.20
C GLN A 303 -6.77 17.82 -3.00
N LEU A 304 -6.14 16.67 -3.12
CA LEU A 304 -6.02 15.70 -2.02
C LEU A 304 -5.18 16.24 -0.87
N THR A 305 -4.14 17.02 -1.15
CA THR A 305 -3.36 17.70 -0.11
C THR A 305 -4.21 18.72 0.65
N ALA A 306 -5.05 19.49 -0.02
CA ALA A 306 -5.99 20.40 0.64
C ALA A 306 -7.02 19.65 1.49
N GLN A 307 -7.60 18.58 0.96
CA GLN A 307 -8.52 17.70 1.71
C GLN A 307 -7.85 17.09 2.94
N LYS A 308 -6.62 16.59 2.79
CA LYS A 308 -5.85 15.98 3.89
C LYS A 308 -5.60 16.97 5.01
N LYS A 309 -5.20 18.21 4.68
CA LYS A 309 -4.92 19.29 5.64
C LYS A 309 -6.16 19.82 6.35
N ARG A 310 -7.36 19.63 5.77
CA ARG A 310 -8.62 19.99 6.44
C ARG A 310 -8.90 18.98 7.54
N ILE A 311 -8.44 19.28 8.74
CA ILE A 311 -8.59 18.42 9.91
C ILE A 311 -9.91 18.75 10.62
N PRO A 312 -10.85 17.79 10.79
CA PRO A 312 -12.10 17.99 11.51
C PRO A 312 -11.89 18.48 12.95
N ALA A 313 -12.84 19.27 13.47
CA ALA A 313 -12.76 19.84 14.85
C ALA A 313 -12.52 18.77 15.91
N LYS A 314 -13.25 17.62 15.81
CA LYS A 314 -13.02 16.46 16.69
C LYS A 314 -11.56 15.98 16.67
N CYS A 315 -10.92 15.99 15.50
CA CYS A 315 -9.53 15.56 15.36
C CYS A 315 -8.53 16.60 15.87
N GLN A 316 -8.86 17.88 15.80
CA GLN A 316 -7.99 18.95 16.29
C GLN A 316 -7.76 18.88 17.81
N GLN A 317 -8.76 18.44 18.56
CA GLN A 317 -8.73 18.26 20.02
C GLN A 317 -8.29 16.86 20.44
N CYS A 318 -8.01 15.96 19.51
CA CYS A 318 -7.70 14.57 19.80
C CYS A 318 -6.23 14.39 20.23
N ALA A 319 -5.98 13.70 21.34
CA ALA A 319 -4.66 13.36 21.83
C ALA A 319 -3.82 12.57 20.80
N CYS A 320 -4.47 11.79 19.93
CA CYS A 320 -3.80 11.03 18.87
C CYS A 320 -3.46 11.86 17.62
N LYS A 321 -3.85 13.15 17.55
CA LYS A 321 -3.61 14.00 16.38
C LYS A 321 -2.14 14.00 15.91
N PRO A 322 -1.13 14.12 16.79
CA PRO A 322 0.27 14.17 16.36
C PRO A 322 0.76 12.89 15.68
N ILE A 323 0.07 11.77 15.88
CA ILE A 323 0.38 10.46 15.29
C ILE A 323 -0.51 10.18 14.09
N CYS A 324 -1.81 10.51 14.19
CA CYS A 324 -2.85 10.11 13.24
C CYS A 324 -2.99 11.09 12.06
N ASN A 325 -2.88 12.39 12.31
CA ASN A 325 -3.13 13.46 11.32
C ASN A 325 -4.48 13.31 10.57
N GLY A 326 -5.51 12.73 11.24
CA GLY A 326 -6.85 12.52 10.70
C GLY A 326 -6.99 11.39 9.68
N GLY A 327 -5.98 10.54 9.51
CA GLY A 327 -6.02 9.39 8.60
C GLY A 327 -6.06 9.77 7.11
N CYS A 328 -6.28 8.78 6.24
CA CYS A 328 -6.42 8.98 4.79
C CYS A 328 -7.75 9.69 4.44
N PRO A 329 -7.78 10.66 3.52
CA PRO A 329 -9.03 11.25 3.02
C PRO A 329 -10.05 10.21 2.51
N LYS A 330 -9.62 9.14 1.83
CA LYS A 330 -10.51 8.04 1.39
C LYS A 330 -11.32 7.45 2.54
N HIS A 331 -10.74 7.40 3.73
CA HIS A 331 -11.39 6.79 4.89
C HIS A 331 -12.24 7.76 5.71
N ARG A 332 -12.30 9.05 5.34
CA ARG A 332 -13.08 10.08 6.07
C ARG A 332 -14.54 10.07 5.65
N ILE A 333 -15.28 9.03 6.01
CA ILE A 333 -16.68 8.82 5.64
C ILE A 333 -17.65 8.81 6.84
N THR A 334 -17.14 8.79 8.07
CA THR A 334 -17.97 8.76 9.27
C THR A 334 -18.39 10.16 9.67
N LYS A 335 -19.69 10.47 9.60
CA LYS A 335 -20.25 11.79 9.96
C LYS A 335 -20.19 12.02 11.46
N VAL A 336 -19.68 13.18 11.88
CA VAL A 336 -19.68 13.68 13.26
C VAL A 336 -19.89 15.19 13.20
N ASN A 337 -21.02 15.70 13.72
CA ASN A 337 -21.34 17.13 13.77
C ASN A 337 -21.09 17.85 12.42
N ASN A 338 -21.68 17.39 11.33
CA ASN A 338 -21.54 17.93 9.96
C ASN A 338 -20.13 17.85 9.33
N GLU A 339 -19.18 17.22 10.00
CA GLU A 339 -17.85 16.94 9.45
C GLU A 339 -17.65 15.43 9.27
N THR A 340 -16.68 15.03 8.44
CA THR A 340 -16.33 13.62 8.28
C THR A 340 -14.99 13.30 8.93
N VAL A 341 -14.96 12.26 9.75
CA VAL A 341 -13.75 11.68 10.35
C VAL A 341 -13.43 10.33 9.73
N SER A 342 -12.21 9.84 9.95
CA SER A 342 -11.83 8.51 9.48
C SER A 342 -12.74 7.43 10.05
N TYR A 343 -13.21 6.54 9.19
CA TYR A 343 -13.91 5.31 9.57
C TYR A 343 -13.10 4.49 10.59
N PHE A 344 -11.79 4.43 10.41
CA PHE A 344 -10.90 3.69 11.30
C PHE A 344 -10.51 4.41 12.60
N CYS A 345 -11.11 5.54 12.91
CA CYS A 345 -10.75 6.37 14.07
C CYS A 345 -10.65 5.57 15.38
N GLU A 346 -11.65 4.75 15.70
CA GLU A 346 -11.67 3.99 16.96
C GLU A 346 -10.62 2.84 16.92
N GLY A 347 -10.41 2.22 15.76
CA GLY A 347 -9.36 1.21 15.59
C GLY A 347 -7.95 1.81 15.73
N TYR A 348 -7.72 3.00 15.15
CA TYR A 348 -6.44 3.69 15.32
C TYR A 348 -6.17 4.08 16.77
N LYS A 349 -7.18 4.50 17.54
CA LYS A 349 -7.01 4.79 18.97
C LYS A 349 -6.59 3.55 19.75
N ILE A 350 -7.21 2.39 19.48
CA ILE A 350 -6.83 1.11 20.10
C ILE A 350 -5.37 0.80 19.78
N LEU A 351 -4.98 0.88 18.52
CA LEU A 351 -3.60 0.61 18.09
C LEU A 351 -2.61 1.59 18.76
N PHE A 352 -2.89 2.88 18.75
CA PHE A 352 -1.98 3.89 19.31
C PHE A 352 -1.85 3.76 20.81
N SER A 353 -2.94 3.49 21.55
CA SER A 353 -2.86 3.26 23.00
C SER A 353 -1.99 2.06 23.35
N THR A 354 -2.03 1.01 22.51
CA THR A 354 -1.15 -0.16 22.66
C THR A 354 0.31 0.17 22.34
N MET A 355 0.57 0.93 21.27
CA MET A 355 1.92 1.13 20.75
C MET A 355 2.73 2.19 21.51
N VAL A 356 2.10 3.29 21.94
CA VAL A 356 2.77 4.49 22.47
C VAL A 356 3.74 4.20 23.61
N PRO A 357 3.42 3.36 24.62
CA PRO A 357 4.37 3.05 25.69
C PRO A 357 5.69 2.45 25.15
N TYR A 358 5.60 1.51 24.22
CA TYR A 358 6.77 0.84 23.62
C TYR A 358 7.54 1.76 22.67
N MET A 359 6.84 2.62 21.92
CA MET A 359 7.48 3.63 21.08
C MET A 359 8.29 4.63 21.91
N ASN A 360 7.76 5.05 23.07
CA ASN A 360 8.52 5.90 24.01
C ASN A 360 9.75 5.17 24.55
N ALA A 361 9.65 3.89 24.92
CA ALA A 361 10.78 3.09 25.32
C ALA A 361 11.85 2.96 24.21
N MET A 362 11.44 2.78 22.94
CA MET A 362 12.37 2.80 21.80
C MET A 362 13.09 4.15 21.67
N VAL A 363 12.41 5.26 21.91
CA VAL A 363 13.04 6.60 21.91
C VAL A 363 14.11 6.70 23.01
N GLU A 364 13.85 6.18 24.20
CA GLU A 364 14.84 6.17 25.28
C GLU A 364 16.04 5.27 24.95
N LEU A 365 15.82 4.09 24.36
CA LEU A 365 16.91 3.26 23.85
C LEU A 365 17.77 4.03 22.84
N ALA A 366 17.13 4.69 21.86
CA ALA A 366 17.84 5.46 20.83
C ALA A 366 18.65 6.63 21.43
N LYS A 367 18.10 7.39 22.39
CA LYS A 367 18.81 8.47 23.10
C LYS A 367 20.06 7.95 23.81
N ASN A 368 19.98 6.75 24.36
CA ASN A 368 21.11 6.10 25.05
C ASN A 368 22.03 5.33 24.09
N ARG A 369 21.82 5.44 22.76
CA ARG A 369 22.58 4.73 21.73
C ARG A 369 22.50 3.21 21.82
N VAL A 370 21.45 2.68 22.42
CA VAL A 370 21.17 1.25 22.52
C VAL A 370 20.41 0.80 21.26
N PRO A 371 20.79 -0.29 20.60
CA PRO A 371 20.08 -0.80 19.44
C PRO A 371 18.60 -1.09 19.73
N LEU A 372 17.70 -0.75 18.78
CA LEU A 372 16.25 -0.82 19.00
C LEU A 372 15.73 -2.24 19.25
N TYR A 373 16.43 -3.28 18.82
CA TYR A 373 16.01 -4.67 19.09
C TYR A 373 15.99 -5.03 20.58
N HIS A 374 16.70 -4.28 21.45
CA HIS A 374 16.61 -4.44 22.92
C HIS A 374 15.23 -4.10 23.49
N ILE A 375 14.35 -3.47 22.70
CA ILE A 375 12.96 -3.28 23.09
C ILE A 375 12.25 -4.61 23.39
N MET A 376 12.70 -5.71 22.80
CA MET A 376 12.12 -7.04 23.04
C MET A 376 12.22 -7.46 24.52
N ASP A 377 13.34 -7.16 25.17
CA ASP A 377 13.54 -7.45 26.59
C ASP A 377 12.72 -6.48 27.48
N VAL A 378 12.74 -5.20 27.12
CA VAL A 378 11.93 -4.17 27.80
C VAL A 378 10.43 -4.48 27.71
N ALA A 379 9.95 -4.91 26.54
CA ALA A 379 8.54 -5.23 26.31
C ALA A 379 8.07 -6.41 27.17
N LYS A 380 8.91 -7.43 27.36
CA LYS A 380 8.63 -8.57 28.26
C LYS A 380 8.54 -8.12 29.72
N GLN A 381 9.38 -7.17 30.14
CA GLN A 381 9.35 -6.62 31.50
C GLN A 381 8.11 -5.76 31.74
N MET A 382 7.71 -4.94 30.76
CA MET A 382 6.53 -4.05 30.85
C MET A 382 5.21 -4.81 30.99
N GLU A 383 5.13 -6.06 30.57
CA GLU A 383 3.93 -6.90 30.67
C GLU A 383 3.81 -7.56 32.06
N ASN A 384 4.92 -7.72 32.77
CA ASN A 384 4.97 -8.37 34.09
C ASN A 384 4.75 -7.38 35.24
N ASN A 385 4.67 -6.09 34.95
CA ASN A 385 4.37 -5.01 35.90
C ASN A 385 2.97 -4.45 35.69
#